data_96d44de2dca0a5edced01838d872389e
#
_entry.id   96d44de2dca0a5edced01838d872389e
#
_cell.length_a   1.000
_cell.length_b   1.000
_cell.length_c   1.000
_cell.angle_alpha   90.00
_cell.angle_beta   90.00
_cell.angle_gamma   90.00
#
_symmetry.space_group_name_H-M   'P 1'
#
loop_
_entity.id
_entity.type
_entity.pdbx_description
1 polymer ?
#
loop_
_entity_poly.entity_id
_entity_poly.type
_entity_poly.pdbx_seq_one_letter_code
_entity_poly.pdbx_strand_id
1 'polypeptide(L)'
;MLRLLLVLITAAFALAENSVDMQWGVKIPLRDGVHLNATVYRPHEQKEPLPTIFTLTPYIADSYLERATYFAQNGYVYALVDVRGRGNSEGRFEPFANEGRDGYDVVEWLAKQPFCNGKVAMWGGSYAGFDQWSTLKEFPPHLATIVPAAAAHPAVDFPFNNGVFGPYVIQWLTFTSGVTGNTNTFGNSAFWRSKFTELYQKHLPFRDLDRVVGNTTTVFHKWLDHPTGDAYWSAMAPTAADYGKIDIPILTITGHYDGDQIGAMTYYRRHMQHGNESAKARHFLIIGPWDHAGTRTPRKEVGGLTFGDSSLVDLNKLHKQWYDWTMKNGPKPDFLKDRVAYYVPGAETWKYTASLEALAPEVDKFYLSSSGDSANDVFHSGQLTSAEPGQQKPDHYIYDPLDIRPGALEQRDVPNGLTDQTGVLNLFGNGLIYHSEDFAADTEVTGYVKLVAWIAMDVPDTDFAVELDEVKADGSSVQLTSDIMRARYRETLTREKLVEPGEIDRYDFDGFTFFSRRIAKGSRLRLVLSCPNSINLEKNYNGGKVVAEESGKDARTAHVTLYHDAAHASYLEIPVIK
;
A
#
# COMPACT_ATOMS: atom_id res chain seq x y z
N MET A 1 -18.92 -0.51 77.89
CA MET A 1 -19.72 0.32 76.98
C MET A 1 -18.82 0.76 75.81
N LEU A 2 -18.88 0.00 74.72
CA LEU A 2 -18.09 0.24 73.54
C LEU A 2 -19.03 0.86 72.49
N ARG A 3 -18.83 2.13 72.16
CA ARG A 3 -19.58 2.80 71.08
C ARG A 3 -18.93 2.48 69.74
N LEU A 4 -19.60 1.70 68.94
CA LEU A 4 -19.27 1.45 67.55
C LEU A 4 -19.63 2.69 66.72
N LEU A 5 -18.65 3.34 66.12
CA LEU A 5 -18.84 4.43 65.15
C LEU A 5 -18.95 3.78 63.76
N LEU A 6 -20.16 3.76 63.21
CA LEU A 6 -20.41 3.30 61.84
C LEU A 6 -20.12 4.48 60.89
N VAL A 7 -18.98 4.42 60.16
CA VAL A 7 -18.67 5.36 59.08
C VAL A 7 -19.32 4.83 57.81
N LEU A 8 -20.39 5.44 57.38
CA LEU A 8 -21.00 5.22 56.06
C LEU A 8 -20.10 5.92 55.02
N ILE A 9 -19.30 5.14 54.28
CA ILE A 9 -18.63 5.60 53.07
C ILE A 9 -19.68 5.53 51.95
N THR A 10 -20.31 6.64 51.62
CA THR A 10 -21.07 6.80 50.37
C THR A 10 -20.06 6.92 49.24
N ALA A 11 -19.76 5.81 48.55
CA ALA A 11 -19.10 5.83 47.27
C ALA A 11 -20.08 6.48 46.26
N ALA A 12 -19.90 7.74 45.96
CA ALA A 12 -20.52 8.36 44.80
C ALA A 12 -19.89 7.70 43.56
N PHE A 13 -20.59 6.74 42.96
CA PHE A 13 -20.35 6.37 41.57
C PHE A 13 -20.70 7.62 40.75
N ALA A 14 -19.71 8.41 40.37
CA ALA A 14 -19.86 9.34 39.28
C ALA A 14 -20.18 8.47 38.05
N LEU A 15 -21.45 8.40 37.67
CA LEU A 15 -21.81 7.96 36.33
C LEU A 15 -21.03 8.88 35.42
N ALA A 16 -20.10 8.31 34.62
CA ALA A 16 -19.43 9.05 33.59
C ALA A 16 -20.55 9.67 32.73
N GLU A 17 -20.70 10.98 32.80
CA GLU A 17 -21.65 11.71 31.97
C GLU A 17 -21.39 11.32 30.52
N ASN A 18 -22.44 10.98 29.79
CA ASN A 18 -22.35 10.61 28.39
C ASN A 18 -21.83 11.83 27.63
N SER A 19 -20.54 11.85 27.34
CA SER A 19 -19.84 13.01 26.74
C SER A 19 -20.14 13.19 25.25
N VAL A 20 -20.92 12.28 24.65
CA VAL A 20 -21.21 12.23 23.20
C VAL A 20 -22.68 11.88 22.97
N ASP A 21 -23.33 12.70 22.15
CA ASP A 21 -24.65 12.40 21.59
C ASP A 21 -24.47 11.70 20.23
N MET A 22 -25.27 10.65 20.01
CA MET A 22 -25.24 9.87 18.79
C MET A 22 -26.60 9.88 18.10
N GLN A 23 -26.62 10.17 16.81
CA GLN A 23 -27.82 10.14 15.97
C GLN A 23 -27.64 9.08 14.87
N TRP A 24 -28.41 7.99 14.97
CA TRP A 24 -28.43 6.89 14.03
C TRP A 24 -29.34 7.15 12.83
N GLY A 25 -29.01 6.49 11.70
CA GLY A 25 -29.93 6.40 10.56
C GLY A 25 -30.17 7.73 9.87
N VAL A 26 -29.20 8.65 9.96
CA VAL A 26 -29.28 9.92 9.25
C VAL A 26 -29.18 9.65 7.76
N LYS A 27 -30.18 10.12 7.00
CA LYS A 27 -30.22 9.96 5.53
C LYS A 27 -29.63 11.19 4.85
N ILE A 28 -28.56 10.98 4.11
CA ILE A 28 -27.89 12.02 3.31
C ILE A 28 -28.36 11.88 1.87
N PRO A 29 -29.16 12.82 1.34
CA PRO A 29 -29.63 12.77 -0.03
C PRO A 29 -28.50 13.11 -1.01
N LEU A 30 -28.34 12.30 -2.02
CA LEU A 30 -27.45 12.55 -3.15
C LEU A 30 -28.20 13.16 -4.33
N ARG A 31 -27.48 13.80 -5.25
CA ARG A 31 -28.01 14.48 -6.42
C ARG A 31 -28.83 13.58 -7.37
N ASP A 32 -28.62 12.28 -7.33
CA ASP A 32 -29.30 11.28 -8.16
C ASP A 32 -30.50 10.62 -7.47
N GLY A 33 -30.85 11.10 -6.25
CA GLY A 33 -31.98 10.61 -5.47
C GLY A 33 -31.68 9.43 -4.56
N VAL A 34 -30.48 8.86 -4.59
CA VAL A 34 -30.01 7.84 -3.64
C VAL A 34 -29.76 8.50 -2.26
N HIS A 35 -30.02 7.78 -1.17
CA HIS A 35 -29.71 8.25 0.17
C HIS A 35 -28.62 7.39 0.79
N LEU A 36 -27.52 8.02 1.20
CA LEU A 36 -26.54 7.35 2.06
C LEU A 36 -26.99 7.34 3.51
N ASN A 37 -26.56 6.31 4.24
CA ASN A 37 -26.80 6.20 5.67
C ASN A 37 -25.59 6.70 6.43
N ALA A 38 -25.86 7.50 7.48
CA ALA A 38 -24.82 7.97 8.37
C ALA A 38 -25.21 7.81 9.85
N THR A 39 -24.20 7.69 10.70
CA THR A 39 -24.30 7.89 12.15
C THR A 39 -23.51 9.13 12.51
N VAL A 40 -24.15 10.11 13.14
CA VAL A 40 -23.55 11.40 13.51
C VAL A 40 -23.28 11.44 15.00
N TYR A 41 -22.03 11.70 15.38
CA TYR A 41 -21.55 11.84 16.76
C TYR A 41 -21.25 13.30 17.05
N ARG A 42 -21.75 13.83 18.17
CA ARG A 42 -21.59 15.22 18.58
C ARG A 42 -21.20 15.31 20.05
N PRO A 43 -20.49 16.37 20.45
CA PRO A 43 -20.36 16.68 21.89
C PRO A 43 -21.73 16.73 22.56
N HIS A 44 -21.84 16.17 23.77
CA HIS A 44 -23.09 16.24 24.54
C HIS A 44 -23.52 17.69 24.73
N GLU A 45 -24.82 17.97 24.53
CA GLU A 45 -25.39 19.31 24.60
C GLU A 45 -24.60 20.37 23.76
N GLN A 46 -24.19 20.02 22.53
CA GLN A 46 -23.52 20.96 21.64
C GLN A 46 -24.25 22.29 21.53
N LYS A 47 -23.59 23.41 21.91
CA LYS A 47 -24.21 24.75 21.99
C LYS A 47 -23.97 25.62 20.74
N GLU A 48 -22.91 25.35 20.00
CA GLU A 48 -22.50 26.10 18.81
C GLU A 48 -22.13 25.18 17.64
N PRO A 49 -22.25 25.62 16.39
CA PRO A 49 -21.81 24.85 15.25
C PRO A 49 -20.30 24.60 15.30
N LEU A 50 -19.87 23.35 15.03
CA LEU A 50 -18.47 22.89 15.10
C LEU A 50 -17.98 22.41 13.73
N PRO A 51 -16.67 22.39 13.48
CA PRO A 51 -16.13 21.73 12.31
C PRO A 51 -16.52 20.23 12.32
N THR A 52 -16.85 19.71 11.15
CA THR A 52 -17.31 18.33 10.98
C THR A 52 -16.24 17.50 10.27
N ILE A 53 -15.92 16.33 10.80
CA ILE A 53 -15.07 15.32 10.17
C ILE A 53 -15.97 14.17 9.73
N PHE A 54 -15.67 13.53 8.60
CA PHE A 54 -16.37 12.31 8.24
C PHE A 54 -15.45 11.25 7.65
N THR A 55 -15.89 10.00 7.76
CA THR A 55 -15.35 8.86 7.05
C THR A 55 -16.40 8.32 6.10
N LEU A 56 -16.08 8.25 4.81
CA LEU A 56 -16.84 7.53 3.79
C LEU A 56 -16.16 6.18 3.59
N THR A 57 -16.90 5.06 3.66
CA THR A 57 -16.25 3.74 3.65
C THR A 57 -17.18 2.61 3.18
N PRO A 58 -16.64 1.61 2.44
CA PRO A 58 -17.36 0.37 2.14
C PRO A 58 -17.30 -0.67 3.28
N TYR A 59 -16.51 -0.42 4.34
CA TYR A 59 -16.18 -1.40 5.38
C TYR A 59 -17.18 -1.47 6.52
N ILE A 60 -18.37 -0.89 6.35
CA ILE A 60 -19.40 -0.65 7.38
C ILE A 60 -18.89 0.38 8.41
N ALA A 61 -19.41 1.58 8.28
CA ALA A 61 -18.89 2.78 8.92
C ALA A 61 -18.84 2.68 10.46
N ASP A 62 -19.76 1.94 11.07
CA ASP A 62 -19.79 1.74 12.53
C ASP A 62 -18.52 1.06 13.09
N SER A 63 -17.71 0.41 12.26
CA SER A 63 -16.40 -0.13 12.67
C SER A 63 -15.41 0.95 13.15
N TYR A 64 -15.68 2.22 12.85
CA TYR A 64 -14.87 3.37 13.26
C TYR A 64 -15.42 4.13 14.47
N LEU A 65 -16.32 3.52 15.24
CA LEU A 65 -16.98 4.10 16.42
C LEU A 65 -16.02 4.77 17.42
N GLU A 66 -14.91 4.10 17.76
CA GLU A 66 -13.93 4.63 18.73
C GLU A 66 -13.35 5.97 18.28
N ARG A 67 -13.04 6.08 16.98
CA ARG A 67 -12.53 7.33 16.41
C ARG A 67 -13.58 8.42 16.40
N ALA A 68 -14.81 8.11 15.99
CA ALA A 68 -15.91 9.07 15.99
C ALA A 68 -16.18 9.61 17.40
N THR A 69 -16.19 8.73 18.39
CA THR A 69 -16.33 9.09 19.81
C THR A 69 -15.18 9.99 20.28
N TYR A 70 -13.93 9.63 19.95
CA TYR A 70 -12.76 10.43 20.31
C TYR A 70 -12.86 11.87 19.79
N PHE A 71 -13.22 12.06 18.51
CA PHE A 71 -13.32 13.40 17.94
C PHE A 71 -14.52 14.18 18.49
N ALA A 72 -15.64 13.52 18.72
CA ALA A 72 -16.80 14.15 19.35
C ALA A 72 -16.48 14.65 20.77
N GLN A 73 -15.76 13.86 21.56
CA GLN A 73 -15.28 14.27 22.89
C GLN A 73 -14.27 15.43 22.84
N ASN A 74 -13.63 15.65 21.69
CA ASN A 74 -12.61 16.68 21.48
C ASN A 74 -13.10 17.89 20.67
N GLY A 75 -14.42 18.12 20.66
CA GLY A 75 -15.01 19.36 20.13
C GLY A 75 -15.15 19.39 18.61
N TYR A 76 -15.42 18.24 18.00
CA TYR A 76 -15.79 18.08 16.59
C TYR A 76 -17.15 17.38 16.47
N VAL A 77 -17.82 17.57 15.35
CA VAL A 77 -18.84 16.63 14.92
C VAL A 77 -18.15 15.57 14.07
N TYR A 78 -18.55 14.31 14.23
CA TYR A 78 -18.04 13.23 13.39
C TYR A 78 -19.17 12.45 12.74
N ALA A 79 -19.12 12.27 11.42
CA ALA A 79 -20.09 11.48 10.68
C ALA A 79 -19.42 10.19 10.13
N LEU A 80 -19.98 9.04 10.48
CA LEU A 80 -19.65 7.76 9.89
C LEU A 80 -20.64 7.48 8.76
N VAL A 81 -20.16 7.38 7.52
CA VAL A 81 -20.99 7.28 6.33
C VAL A 81 -20.65 6.00 5.54
N ASP A 82 -21.64 5.15 5.34
CA ASP A 82 -21.52 4.01 4.45
C ASP A 82 -21.63 4.47 2.99
N VAL A 83 -20.73 3.99 2.10
CA VAL A 83 -20.87 4.23 0.66
C VAL A 83 -22.18 3.63 0.13
N ARG A 84 -22.64 4.06 -1.05
CA ARG A 84 -23.85 3.51 -1.67
C ARG A 84 -23.83 2.00 -1.77
N GLY A 85 -24.97 1.35 -1.45
CA GLY A 85 -25.13 -0.10 -1.48
C GLY A 85 -24.45 -0.86 -0.33
N ARG A 86 -23.88 -0.14 0.66
CA ARG A 86 -23.29 -0.75 1.87
C ARG A 86 -24.04 -0.31 3.13
N GLY A 87 -24.00 -1.16 4.16
CA GLY A 87 -24.72 -0.89 5.41
C GLY A 87 -26.19 -0.64 5.16
N ASN A 88 -26.70 0.50 5.62
CA ASN A 88 -28.08 0.95 5.40
C ASN A 88 -28.16 2.04 4.30
N SER A 89 -27.12 2.25 3.50
CA SER A 89 -27.14 3.13 2.35
C SER A 89 -27.88 2.49 1.18
N GLU A 90 -28.61 3.30 0.44
CA GLU A 90 -29.33 2.89 -0.77
C GLU A 90 -28.38 2.73 -1.96
N GLY A 91 -28.90 2.24 -3.09
CA GLY A 91 -28.16 2.09 -4.32
C GLY A 91 -27.38 0.77 -4.39
N ARG A 92 -26.36 0.74 -5.26
CA ARG A 92 -25.49 -0.41 -5.47
C ARG A 92 -24.03 0.02 -5.37
N PHE A 93 -23.23 -0.73 -4.62
CA PHE A 93 -21.80 -0.53 -4.55
C PHE A 93 -21.12 -1.08 -5.83
N GLU A 94 -20.40 -0.23 -6.50
CA GLU A 94 -19.44 -0.57 -7.55
C GLU A 94 -18.13 0.13 -7.18
N PRO A 95 -17.11 -0.64 -6.81
CA PRO A 95 -15.87 -0.04 -6.30
C PRO A 95 -15.24 0.95 -7.26
N PHE A 96 -14.78 2.07 -6.72
CA PHE A 96 -14.13 3.20 -7.41
C PHE A 96 -15.03 4.03 -8.35
N ALA A 97 -16.32 3.71 -8.46
CA ALA A 97 -17.16 4.30 -9.50
C ALA A 97 -17.88 5.61 -9.10
N ASN A 98 -18.30 5.73 -7.83
CA ASN A 98 -19.22 6.79 -7.41
C ASN A 98 -18.70 7.67 -6.27
N GLU A 99 -17.66 7.25 -5.57
CA GLU A 99 -17.20 7.81 -4.29
C GLU A 99 -16.89 9.31 -4.38
N GLY A 100 -16.38 9.78 -5.52
CA GLY A 100 -16.08 11.19 -5.72
C GLY A 100 -17.34 12.06 -5.67
N ARG A 101 -18.34 11.72 -6.48
CA ARG A 101 -19.62 12.48 -6.56
C ARG A 101 -20.42 12.36 -5.27
N ASP A 102 -20.47 11.15 -4.71
CA ASP A 102 -21.16 10.91 -3.45
C ASP A 102 -20.49 11.67 -2.32
N GLY A 103 -19.15 11.63 -2.25
CA GLY A 103 -18.38 12.38 -1.27
C GLY A 103 -18.57 13.88 -1.38
N TYR A 104 -18.64 14.43 -2.62
CA TYR A 104 -19.00 15.83 -2.83
C TYR A 104 -20.37 16.16 -2.20
N ASP A 105 -21.40 15.35 -2.49
CA ASP A 105 -22.74 15.59 -1.99
C ASP A 105 -22.79 15.47 -0.46
N VAL A 106 -22.04 14.53 0.14
CA VAL A 106 -21.89 14.37 1.59
C VAL A 106 -21.26 15.63 2.21
N VAL A 107 -20.16 16.13 1.64
CA VAL A 107 -19.49 17.37 2.13
C VAL A 107 -20.47 18.53 2.13
N GLU A 108 -21.17 18.76 1.01
CA GLU A 108 -22.07 19.91 0.85
C GLU A 108 -23.34 19.78 1.72
N TRP A 109 -23.79 18.55 1.97
CA TRP A 109 -24.90 18.30 2.87
C TRP A 109 -24.49 18.54 4.34
N LEU A 110 -23.35 18.00 4.78
CA LEU A 110 -22.83 18.18 6.14
C LEU A 110 -22.58 19.66 6.46
N ALA A 111 -22.01 20.41 5.53
CA ALA A 111 -21.72 21.83 5.69
C ALA A 111 -22.96 22.68 5.98
N LYS A 112 -24.14 22.25 5.51
CA LYS A 112 -25.42 22.97 5.68
C LYS A 112 -26.17 22.56 6.94
N GLN A 113 -25.67 21.59 7.71
CA GLN A 113 -26.38 21.14 8.92
C GLN A 113 -26.23 22.16 10.07
N PRO A 114 -27.25 22.31 10.92
CA PRO A 114 -27.20 23.27 12.06
C PRO A 114 -26.06 22.99 13.05
N PHE A 115 -25.54 21.76 13.09
CA PHE A 115 -24.43 21.37 13.94
C PHE A 115 -23.05 21.70 13.35
N CYS A 116 -22.97 22.00 12.04
CA CYS A 116 -21.72 22.23 11.31
C CYS A 116 -21.48 23.74 11.12
N ASN A 117 -20.24 24.19 11.29
CA ASN A 117 -19.84 25.58 11.07
C ASN A 117 -19.43 25.88 9.60
N GLY A 118 -19.74 24.99 8.67
CA GLY A 118 -19.40 25.12 7.26
C GLY A 118 -18.02 24.58 6.89
N LYS A 119 -17.21 24.08 7.83
CA LYS A 119 -15.91 23.44 7.54
C LYS A 119 -16.05 21.93 7.70
N VAL A 120 -15.78 21.20 6.63
CA VAL A 120 -15.84 19.74 6.57
C VAL A 120 -14.46 19.17 6.27
N ALA A 121 -14.09 18.09 6.95
CA ALA A 121 -12.82 17.38 6.72
C ALA A 121 -13.09 15.88 6.53
N MET A 122 -12.15 15.18 5.91
CA MET A 122 -12.21 13.73 5.79
C MET A 122 -11.06 13.06 6.53
N TRP A 123 -11.33 11.84 7.00
CA TRP A 123 -10.37 10.90 7.52
C TRP A 123 -10.71 9.48 7.06
N GLY A 124 -9.69 8.69 6.77
CA GLY A 124 -9.86 7.27 6.47
C GLY A 124 -8.58 6.66 5.93
N GLY A 125 -8.52 5.34 5.98
CA GLY A 125 -7.36 4.59 5.48
C GLY A 125 -7.75 3.55 4.44
N SER A 126 -6.78 3.10 3.62
CA SER A 126 -7.03 2.12 2.59
C SER A 126 -8.00 2.65 1.54
N TYR A 127 -9.05 1.95 1.23
CA TYR A 127 -10.11 2.41 0.35
C TYR A 127 -10.74 3.74 0.83
N ALA A 128 -10.96 3.92 2.15
CA ALA A 128 -11.41 5.20 2.69
C ALA A 128 -10.35 6.32 2.61
N GLY A 129 -9.11 5.99 2.27
CA GLY A 129 -8.07 6.94 1.83
C GLY A 129 -8.26 7.34 0.37
N PHE A 130 -8.55 6.37 -0.51
CA PHE A 130 -8.96 6.62 -1.89
C PHE A 130 -10.21 7.52 -1.94
N ASP A 131 -11.24 7.26 -1.13
CA ASP A 131 -12.48 8.03 -1.10
C ASP A 131 -12.23 9.54 -0.90
N GLN A 132 -11.20 9.89 -0.13
CA GLN A 132 -10.82 11.29 0.10
C GLN A 132 -10.24 11.94 -1.17
N TRP A 133 -9.35 11.24 -1.87
CA TRP A 133 -8.79 11.74 -3.13
C TRP A 133 -9.84 11.81 -4.23
N SER A 134 -10.74 10.83 -4.28
CA SER A 134 -11.86 10.80 -5.20
C SER A 134 -12.85 11.94 -4.93
N THR A 135 -13.15 12.23 -3.66
CA THR A 135 -13.97 13.37 -3.26
C THR A 135 -13.28 14.70 -3.59
N LEU A 136 -12.00 14.82 -3.29
CA LEU A 136 -11.22 16.04 -3.49
C LEU A 136 -11.16 16.46 -4.97
N LYS A 137 -11.07 15.50 -5.91
CA LYS A 137 -11.06 15.79 -7.35
C LYS A 137 -12.37 16.41 -7.88
N GLU A 138 -13.46 16.31 -7.12
CA GLU A 138 -14.74 16.97 -7.43
C GLU A 138 -14.83 18.41 -6.88
N PHE A 139 -13.83 18.84 -6.12
CA PHE A 139 -13.67 20.20 -5.56
C PHE A 139 -14.86 20.72 -4.75
N PRO A 140 -15.38 20.00 -3.75
CA PRO A 140 -16.46 20.51 -2.93
C PRO A 140 -16.00 21.75 -2.13
N PRO A 141 -16.73 22.90 -2.22
CA PRO A 141 -16.29 24.18 -1.66
C PRO A 141 -16.08 24.19 -0.15
N HIS A 142 -16.78 23.31 0.58
CA HIS A 142 -16.71 23.26 2.04
C HIS A 142 -15.71 22.21 2.58
N LEU A 143 -14.98 21.48 1.68
CA LEU A 143 -13.91 20.57 2.10
C LEU A 143 -12.68 21.37 2.51
N ALA A 144 -12.38 21.38 3.80
CA ALA A 144 -11.30 22.18 4.37
C ALA A 144 -9.94 21.46 4.40
N THR A 145 -9.93 20.14 4.55
CA THR A 145 -8.70 19.32 4.59
C THR A 145 -9.02 17.83 4.47
N ILE A 146 -8.04 17.04 4.03
CA ILE A 146 -8.09 15.58 4.03
C ILE A 146 -6.90 14.97 4.77
N VAL A 147 -7.12 13.77 5.35
CA VAL A 147 -6.08 12.98 6.03
C VAL A 147 -6.15 11.53 5.52
N PRO A 148 -5.66 11.27 4.28
CA PRO A 148 -5.63 9.93 3.73
C PRO A 148 -4.47 9.11 4.32
N ALA A 149 -4.78 7.97 4.94
CA ALA A 149 -3.80 7.03 5.43
C ALA A 149 -3.78 5.78 4.55
N ALA A 150 -2.59 5.32 4.10
CA ALA A 150 -2.47 4.12 3.26
C ALA A 150 -3.50 4.12 2.12
N ALA A 151 -3.57 5.20 1.37
CA ALA A 151 -4.61 5.39 0.35
C ALA A 151 -4.33 4.53 -0.88
N ALA A 152 -5.21 3.55 -1.15
CA ALA A 152 -5.15 2.75 -2.37
C ALA A 152 -5.31 3.63 -3.61
N HIS A 153 -4.55 3.36 -4.68
CA HIS A 153 -4.66 4.08 -5.94
C HIS A 153 -5.09 3.11 -7.06
N PRO A 154 -6.26 3.37 -7.70
CA PRO A 154 -6.72 2.53 -8.80
C PRO A 154 -5.66 2.34 -9.88
N ALA A 155 -5.41 1.08 -10.28
CA ALA A 155 -4.43 0.66 -11.29
C ALA A 155 -2.96 1.06 -11.01
N VAL A 156 -2.60 1.28 -9.75
CA VAL A 156 -1.21 1.50 -9.33
C VAL A 156 -0.79 0.41 -8.34
N ASP A 157 -1.51 0.27 -7.23
CA ASP A 157 -1.31 -0.78 -6.24
C ASP A 157 -2.54 -1.67 -6.02
N PHE A 158 -3.71 -1.23 -6.45
CA PHE A 158 -4.94 -2.01 -6.39
C PHE A 158 -5.83 -1.74 -7.63
N PRO A 159 -6.41 -2.77 -8.28
CA PRO A 159 -6.41 -4.21 -7.96
C PRO A 159 -5.16 -4.97 -8.44
N PHE A 160 -4.22 -4.32 -9.07
CA PHE A 160 -2.97 -4.90 -9.56
C PHE A 160 -1.79 -3.93 -9.36
N ASN A 161 -0.60 -4.50 -9.34
CA ASN A 161 0.67 -3.76 -9.38
C ASN A 161 1.42 -4.11 -10.67
N ASN A 162 1.79 -3.10 -11.46
CA ASN A 162 2.51 -3.26 -12.73
C ASN A 162 1.88 -4.30 -13.68
N GLY A 163 0.54 -4.36 -13.72
CA GLY A 163 -0.20 -5.29 -14.58
C GLY A 163 -0.31 -6.72 -14.04
N VAL A 164 0.16 -6.99 -12.82
CA VAL A 164 0.08 -8.30 -12.16
C VAL A 164 -0.98 -8.26 -11.06
N PHE A 165 -2.01 -9.09 -11.17
CA PHE A 165 -3.05 -9.20 -10.15
C PHE A 165 -2.63 -10.12 -9.01
N GLY A 166 -3.19 -9.87 -7.83
CA GLY A 166 -3.12 -10.79 -6.70
C GLY A 166 -4.51 -11.40 -6.40
N PRO A 167 -4.62 -12.66 -5.98
CA PRO A 167 -5.90 -13.25 -5.63
C PRO A 167 -6.58 -12.59 -4.42
N TYR A 168 -5.87 -11.75 -3.67
CA TYR A 168 -6.43 -10.86 -2.65
C TYR A 168 -7.60 -10.01 -3.18
N VAL A 169 -7.60 -9.67 -4.46
CA VAL A 169 -8.70 -8.93 -5.13
C VAL A 169 -10.06 -9.59 -4.88
N ILE A 170 -10.17 -10.91 -5.08
CA ILE A 170 -11.44 -11.62 -4.86
C ILE A 170 -11.79 -11.75 -3.38
N GLN A 171 -10.79 -11.84 -2.49
CA GLN A 171 -10.97 -11.80 -1.04
C GLN A 171 -11.60 -10.46 -0.63
N TRP A 172 -11.05 -9.35 -1.13
CA TRP A 172 -11.55 -8.01 -0.87
C TRP A 172 -12.96 -7.79 -1.48
N LEU A 173 -13.19 -8.21 -2.73
CA LEU A 173 -14.51 -8.14 -3.36
C LEU A 173 -15.55 -8.98 -2.61
N THR A 174 -15.16 -10.12 -2.03
CA THR A 174 -16.05 -10.93 -1.17
C THR A 174 -16.36 -10.21 0.14
N PHE A 175 -15.37 -9.56 0.76
CA PHE A 175 -15.55 -8.77 1.98
C PHE A 175 -16.52 -7.60 1.77
N THR A 176 -16.45 -6.96 0.60
CA THR A 176 -17.28 -5.80 0.27
C THR A 176 -18.54 -6.15 -0.51
N SER A 177 -18.83 -7.43 -0.73
CA SER A 177 -20.07 -7.87 -1.39
C SER A 177 -21.29 -7.76 -0.47
N GLY A 178 -22.45 -7.46 -1.06
CA GLY A 178 -23.70 -7.29 -0.31
C GLY A 178 -23.71 -6.03 0.57
N VAL A 179 -24.64 -5.97 1.53
CA VAL A 179 -24.87 -4.79 2.38
C VAL A 179 -24.12 -4.84 3.71
N THR A 180 -23.63 -6.00 4.12
CA THR A 180 -22.90 -6.19 5.40
C THR A 180 -21.45 -6.60 5.16
N GLY A 181 -20.60 -6.43 6.15
CA GLY A 181 -19.21 -6.89 6.09
C GLY A 181 -19.11 -8.39 6.41
N ASN A 182 -18.41 -9.15 5.57
CA ASN A 182 -18.09 -10.56 5.78
C ASN A 182 -16.77 -10.73 6.54
N THR A 183 -16.64 -10.07 7.70
CA THR A 183 -15.39 -9.95 8.46
C THR A 183 -14.80 -11.32 8.84
N ASN A 184 -15.64 -12.27 9.28
CA ASN A 184 -15.18 -13.60 9.66
C ASN A 184 -14.62 -14.38 8.46
N THR A 185 -15.27 -14.29 7.30
CA THR A 185 -14.77 -14.91 6.06
C THR A 185 -13.51 -14.20 5.59
N PHE A 186 -13.50 -12.87 5.59
CA PHE A 186 -12.33 -12.07 5.18
C PHE A 186 -11.08 -12.40 6.01
N GLY A 187 -11.22 -12.52 7.34
CA GLY A 187 -10.11 -12.86 8.24
C GLY A 187 -9.74 -14.34 8.28
N ASN A 188 -10.44 -15.22 7.55
CA ASN A 188 -10.16 -16.66 7.56
C ASN A 188 -9.01 -17.00 6.58
N SER A 189 -7.76 -16.83 7.01
CA SER A 189 -6.57 -17.09 6.20
C SER A 189 -6.51 -18.53 5.66
N ALA A 190 -6.94 -19.51 6.44
CA ALA A 190 -6.96 -20.91 6.01
C ALA A 190 -7.93 -21.16 4.84
N PHE A 191 -9.11 -20.53 4.88
CA PHE A 191 -10.08 -20.61 3.78
C PHE A 191 -9.48 -20.02 2.49
N TRP A 192 -8.97 -18.79 2.55
CA TRP A 192 -8.43 -18.10 1.36
C TRP A 192 -7.22 -18.83 0.80
N ARG A 193 -6.30 -19.22 1.64
CA ARG A 193 -5.13 -20.01 1.22
C ARG A 193 -5.54 -21.30 0.52
N SER A 194 -6.55 -22.02 1.03
CA SER A 194 -7.04 -23.23 0.38
C SER A 194 -7.58 -22.97 -1.03
N LYS A 195 -8.28 -21.83 -1.23
CA LYS A 195 -8.84 -21.44 -2.51
C LYS A 195 -7.78 -21.01 -3.52
N PHE A 196 -6.79 -20.22 -3.05
CA PHE A 196 -5.67 -19.79 -3.89
C PHE A 196 -4.79 -20.99 -4.28
N THR A 197 -4.54 -21.91 -3.34
CA THR A 197 -3.85 -23.17 -3.60
C THR A 197 -4.61 -24.05 -4.60
N GLU A 198 -5.94 -24.12 -4.52
CA GLU A 198 -6.75 -24.89 -5.46
C GLU A 198 -6.61 -24.37 -6.91
N LEU A 199 -6.71 -23.05 -7.11
CA LEU A 199 -6.49 -22.42 -8.41
C LEU A 199 -5.09 -22.74 -8.96
N TYR A 200 -4.08 -22.53 -8.12
CA TYR A 200 -2.66 -22.69 -8.43
C TYR A 200 -2.30 -24.12 -8.80
N GLN A 201 -2.68 -25.12 -7.98
CA GLN A 201 -2.31 -26.53 -8.18
C GLN A 201 -3.07 -27.17 -9.35
N LYS A 202 -4.29 -26.72 -9.64
CA LYS A 202 -5.07 -27.19 -10.79
C LYS A 202 -4.72 -26.47 -12.08
N HIS A 203 -3.80 -25.51 -12.03
CA HIS A 203 -3.41 -24.67 -13.18
C HIS A 203 -4.60 -24.05 -13.91
N LEU A 204 -5.59 -23.57 -13.14
CA LEU A 204 -6.79 -22.94 -13.70
C LEU A 204 -6.47 -21.51 -14.15
N PRO A 205 -7.23 -20.96 -15.11
CA PRO A 205 -7.15 -19.55 -15.46
C PRO A 205 -7.44 -18.66 -14.25
N PHE A 206 -6.71 -17.56 -14.12
CA PHE A 206 -6.95 -16.61 -13.01
C PHE A 206 -8.39 -16.06 -13.04
N ARG A 207 -8.96 -15.90 -14.21
CA ARG A 207 -10.35 -15.50 -14.42
C ARG A 207 -11.38 -16.44 -13.76
N ASP A 208 -11.05 -17.69 -13.48
CA ASP A 208 -11.93 -18.66 -12.80
C ASP A 208 -11.86 -18.57 -11.27
N LEU A 209 -11.04 -17.68 -10.69
CA LEU A 209 -10.85 -17.58 -9.24
C LEU A 209 -12.16 -17.30 -8.49
N ASP A 210 -13.03 -16.48 -9.03
CA ASP A 210 -14.33 -16.16 -8.43
C ASP A 210 -15.25 -17.39 -8.33
N ARG A 211 -15.20 -18.31 -9.31
CA ARG A 211 -15.89 -19.60 -9.25
C ARG A 211 -15.26 -20.54 -8.23
N VAL A 212 -13.93 -20.60 -8.17
CA VAL A 212 -13.19 -21.42 -7.18
C VAL A 212 -13.55 -20.99 -5.75
N VAL A 213 -13.67 -19.69 -5.53
CA VAL A 213 -14.11 -19.11 -4.25
C VAL A 213 -15.60 -19.34 -3.99
N GLY A 214 -16.43 -19.43 -5.04
CA GLY A 214 -17.89 -19.55 -4.95
C GLY A 214 -18.60 -18.20 -4.82
N ASN A 215 -17.96 -17.10 -5.22
CA ASN A 215 -18.53 -15.75 -5.25
C ASN A 215 -18.27 -15.10 -6.60
N THR A 216 -19.07 -15.46 -7.61
CA THR A 216 -18.96 -14.89 -8.95
C THR A 216 -19.33 -13.42 -8.94
N THR A 217 -18.49 -12.59 -9.56
CA THR A 217 -18.69 -11.14 -9.59
C THR A 217 -18.29 -10.52 -10.93
N THR A 218 -19.20 -9.73 -11.49
CA THR A 218 -18.95 -8.99 -12.74
C THR A 218 -17.85 -7.93 -12.57
N VAL A 219 -17.64 -7.41 -11.37
CA VAL A 219 -16.57 -6.43 -11.07
C VAL A 219 -15.21 -7.07 -11.29
N PHE A 220 -14.99 -8.29 -10.79
CA PHE A 220 -13.73 -9.00 -10.97
C PHE A 220 -13.38 -9.17 -12.45
N HIS A 221 -14.35 -9.67 -13.25
CA HIS A 221 -14.16 -9.85 -14.69
C HIS A 221 -13.90 -8.52 -15.40
N LYS A 222 -14.65 -7.46 -15.05
CA LYS A 222 -14.42 -6.11 -15.59
C LYS A 222 -13.01 -5.60 -15.31
N TRP A 223 -12.49 -5.83 -14.12
CA TRP A 223 -11.13 -5.42 -13.78
C TRP A 223 -10.06 -6.20 -14.56
N LEU A 224 -10.27 -7.51 -14.77
CA LEU A 224 -9.38 -8.33 -15.60
C LEU A 224 -9.40 -7.92 -17.08
N ASP A 225 -10.50 -7.32 -17.56
CA ASP A 225 -10.59 -6.77 -18.92
C ASP A 225 -9.84 -5.43 -19.08
N HIS A 226 -9.37 -4.82 -17.95
CA HIS A 226 -8.59 -3.60 -17.89
C HIS A 226 -7.26 -3.81 -17.12
N PRO A 227 -6.33 -4.64 -17.64
CA PRO A 227 -5.11 -5.03 -16.90
C PRO A 227 -4.04 -3.93 -16.85
N THR A 228 -4.31 -2.76 -17.42
CA THR A 228 -3.38 -1.63 -17.49
C THR A 228 -4.03 -0.36 -16.96
N GLY A 229 -3.24 0.67 -16.64
CA GLY A 229 -3.72 1.99 -16.23
C GLY A 229 -4.38 2.78 -17.36
N ASP A 230 -5.39 2.22 -18.00
CA ASP A 230 -6.12 2.79 -19.14
C ASP A 230 -7.12 3.89 -18.75
N ALA A 231 -7.94 4.31 -19.72
CA ALA A 231 -8.96 5.36 -19.52
C ALA A 231 -10.04 4.98 -18.49
N TYR A 232 -10.31 3.67 -18.31
CA TYR A 232 -11.24 3.18 -17.29
C TYR A 232 -10.78 3.56 -15.89
N TRP A 233 -9.52 3.29 -15.57
CA TRP A 233 -8.94 3.57 -14.26
C TRP A 233 -8.59 5.05 -14.05
N SER A 234 -8.10 5.72 -15.09
CA SER A 234 -7.69 7.12 -14.98
C SER A 234 -8.85 8.07 -14.67
N ALA A 235 -10.10 7.67 -14.94
CA ALA A 235 -11.29 8.41 -14.54
C ALA A 235 -11.54 8.42 -13.02
N MET A 236 -10.95 7.48 -12.28
CA MET A 236 -11.22 7.25 -10.85
C MET A 236 -10.31 8.05 -9.91
N ALA A 237 -9.16 8.50 -10.40
CA ALA A 237 -8.17 9.27 -9.64
C ALA A 237 -8.02 10.70 -10.18
N PRO A 238 -7.44 11.64 -9.40
CA PRO A 238 -7.14 12.99 -9.89
C PRO A 238 -6.19 12.97 -11.08
N THR A 239 -6.50 13.77 -12.10
CA THR A 239 -5.61 14.02 -13.26
C THR A 239 -4.56 15.08 -12.92
N ALA A 240 -3.55 15.26 -13.79
CA ALA A 240 -2.57 16.33 -13.66
C ALA A 240 -3.24 17.73 -13.55
N ALA A 241 -4.31 17.95 -14.33
CA ALA A 241 -5.08 19.21 -14.28
C ALA A 241 -5.85 19.38 -12.96
N ASP A 242 -6.31 18.27 -12.36
CA ASP A 242 -7.01 18.32 -11.08
C ASP A 242 -6.05 18.61 -9.93
N TYR A 243 -4.86 18.01 -9.92
CA TYR A 243 -3.82 18.34 -8.92
C TYR A 243 -3.49 19.84 -8.94
N GLY A 244 -3.43 20.46 -10.12
CA GLY A 244 -3.17 21.91 -10.27
C GLY A 244 -4.23 22.83 -9.65
N LYS A 245 -5.45 22.33 -9.43
CA LYS A 245 -6.57 23.08 -8.83
C LYS A 245 -6.71 22.87 -7.33
N ILE A 246 -6.08 21.83 -6.76
CA ILE A 246 -6.12 21.54 -5.32
C ILE A 246 -5.54 22.73 -4.55
N ASP A 247 -6.28 23.25 -3.56
CA ASP A 247 -5.86 24.37 -2.72
C ASP A 247 -6.25 24.18 -1.23
N ILE A 248 -6.26 22.95 -0.73
CA ILE A 248 -6.50 22.64 0.68
C ILE A 248 -5.27 21.98 1.32
N PRO A 249 -5.10 22.08 2.66
CA PRO A 249 -4.08 21.32 3.37
C PRO A 249 -4.34 19.80 3.28
N ILE A 250 -3.26 19.02 3.15
CA ILE A 250 -3.33 17.55 3.06
C ILE A 250 -2.30 16.94 4.01
N LEU A 251 -2.69 15.90 4.75
CA LEU A 251 -1.78 15.08 5.54
C LEU A 251 -1.83 13.63 5.04
N THR A 252 -0.89 13.26 4.19
CA THR A 252 -0.72 11.87 3.73
C THR A 252 0.07 11.07 4.75
N ILE A 253 -0.43 9.88 5.10
CA ILE A 253 0.23 8.95 6.02
C ILE A 253 0.38 7.60 5.33
N THR A 254 1.58 7.01 5.40
CA THR A 254 1.86 5.65 4.93
C THR A 254 2.94 4.99 5.79
N GLY A 255 3.35 3.78 5.44
CA GLY A 255 4.38 3.03 6.15
C GLY A 255 5.39 2.39 5.21
N HIS A 256 6.59 2.10 5.71
CA HIS A 256 7.61 1.39 4.94
C HIS A 256 7.16 -0.02 4.52
N TYR A 257 6.26 -0.63 5.31
CA TYR A 257 5.77 -2.00 5.13
C TYR A 257 4.27 -2.02 4.83
N ASP A 258 3.73 -0.91 4.35
CA ASP A 258 2.34 -0.76 3.95
C ASP A 258 2.13 -1.27 2.51
N GLY A 259 1.18 -2.19 2.32
CA GLY A 259 0.84 -2.70 0.99
C GLY A 259 0.33 -1.63 0.02
N ASP A 260 -0.30 -0.56 0.53
CA ASP A 260 -0.79 0.56 -0.28
C ASP A 260 0.18 1.77 -0.25
N GLN A 261 1.46 1.55 0.11
CA GLN A 261 2.46 2.62 0.09
C GLN A 261 2.61 3.23 -1.31
N ILE A 262 2.65 2.38 -2.34
CA ILE A 262 2.84 2.82 -3.73
C ILE A 262 1.72 3.78 -4.15
N GLY A 263 0.48 3.45 -3.80
CA GLY A 263 -0.69 4.31 -4.05
C GLY A 263 -0.62 5.63 -3.31
N ALA A 264 -0.39 5.59 -2.00
CA ALA A 264 -0.26 6.79 -1.16
C ALA A 264 0.86 7.71 -1.64
N MET A 265 2.03 7.15 -2.00
CA MET A 265 3.18 7.89 -2.54
C MET A 265 2.91 8.41 -3.95
N THR A 266 2.11 7.70 -4.75
CA THR A 266 1.71 8.16 -6.08
C THR A 266 0.85 9.43 -6.00
N TYR A 267 -0.15 9.46 -5.11
CA TYR A 267 -0.92 10.69 -4.86
C TYR A 267 -0.03 11.85 -4.41
N TYR A 268 0.85 11.61 -3.43
CA TYR A 268 1.77 12.62 -2.93
C TYR A 268 2.68 13.15 -4.04
N ARG A 269 3.38 12.28 -4.77
CA ARG A 269 4.33 12.67 -5.83
C ARG A 269 3.65 13.40 -6.98
N ARG A 270 2.47 12.95 -7.42
CA ARG A 270 1.70 13.64 -8.47
C ARG A 270 1.25 15.02 -8.02
N HIS A 271 0.84 15.18 -6.76
CA HIS A 271 0.52 16.51 -6.24
C HIS A 271 1.76 17.40 -6.14
N MET A 272 2.93 16.86 -5.73
CA MET A 272 4.18 17.63 -5.76
C MET A 272 4.60 18.02 -7.18
N GLN A 273 4.33 17.18 -8.17
CA GLN A 273 4.67 17.44 -9.58
C GLN A 273 3.73 18.47 -10.22
N HIS A 274 2.43 18.38 -10.01
CA HIS A 274 1.41 19.11 -10.75
C HIS A 274 0.66 20.18 -9.94
N GLY A 275 0.74 20.14 -8.61
CA GLY A 275 0.07 21.10 -7.73
C GLY A 275 0.66 22.49 -7.81
N ASN A 276 -0.12 23.49 -7.41
CA ASN A 276 0.39 24.85 -7.25
C ASN A 276 1.29 24.98 -6.00
N GLU A 277 2.20 25.95 -5.97
CA GLU A 277 3.22 26.07 -4.90
C GLU A 277 2.59 26.30 -3.52
N SER A 278 1.48 27.03 -3.43
CA SER A 278 0.78 27.27 -2.16
C SER A 278 0.19 25.95 -1.60
N ALA A 279 -0.39 25.11 -2.44
CA ALA A 279 -0.94 23.82 -2.05
C ALA A 279 0.16 22.81 -1.67
N LYS A 280 1.23 22.75 -2.46
CA LYS A 280 2.41 21.91 -2.16
C LYS A 280 3.01 22.24 -0.79
N ALA A 281 3.10 23.52 -0.44
CA ALA A 281 3.62 23.97 0.85
C ALA A 281 2.75 23.51 2.05
N ARG A 282 1.50 23.12 1.79
CA ARG A 282 0.53 22.65 2.80
C ARG A 282 0.23 21.15 2.70
N HIS A 283 0.98 20.41 1.89
CA HIS A 283 0.90 18.95 1.83
C HIS A 283 2.03 18.34 2.65
N PHE A 284 1.66 17.67 3.73
CA PHE A 284 2.57 16.97 4.64
C PHE A 284 2.51 15.46 4.40
N LEU A 285 3.65 14.80 4.57
CA LEU A 285 3.81 13.37 4.40
C LEU A 285 4.45 12.75 5.63
N ILE A 286 3.88 11.65 6.12
CA ILE A 286 4.45 10.84 7.20
C ILE A 286 4.65 9.42 6.69
N ILE A 287 5.88 8.90 6.80
CA ILE A 287 6.25 7.53 6.46
C ILE A 287 6.78 6.86 7.74
N GLY A 288 5.93 6.05 8.38
CA GLY A 288 6.27 5.33 9.61
C GLY A 288 6.86 3.94 9.34
N PRO A 289 7.38 3.26 10.38
CA PRO A 289 7.83 1.87 10.27
C PRO A 289 6.63 0.91 10.37
N TRP A 290 5.53 1.25 9.74
CA TRP A 290 4.23 0.62 9.91
C TRP A 290 3.86 -0.26 8.72
N ASP A 291 3.08 -1.30 9.01
CA ASP A 291 2.28 -2.03 8.04
C ASP A 291 0.96 -1.29 7.72
N HIS A 292 0.13 -1.88 6.88
CA HIS A 292 -1.14 -1.30 6.48
C HIS A 292 -2.04 -0.90 7.66
N ALA A 293 -2.15 -1.74 8.69
CA ALA A 293 -2.94 -1.45 9.88
C ALA A 293 -2.27 -0.39 10.77
N GLY A 294 -0.95 -0.43 10.88
CA GLY A 294 -0.14 0.48 11.68
C GLY A 294 -0.19 1.93 11.22
N THR A 295 -0.52 2.20 9.95
CA THR A 295 -0.75 3.58 9.45
C THR A 295 -1.94 4.27 10.12
N ARG A 296 -2.79 3.54 10.81
CA ARG A 296 -3.95 4.04 11.59
C ARG A 296 -3.81 3.77 13.07
N THR A 297 -3.16 2.67 13.45
CA THR A 297 -2.92 2.25 14.83
C THR A 297 -1.49 1.70 14.95
N PRO A 298 -0.51 2.58 15.19
CA PRO A 298 0.90 2.22 15.28
C PRO A 298 1.17 1.08 16.27
N ARG A 299 2.04 0.15 15.88
CA ARG A 299 2.51 -0.96 16.69
C ARG A 299 4.02 -1.05 16.61
N LYS A 300 4.68 -1.60 17.63
CA LYS A 300 6.13 -1.82 17.63
C LYS A 300 6.55 -3.01 16.78
N GLU A 301 5.67 -3.98 16.64
CA GLU A 301 5.99 -5.24 15.95
C GLU A 301 5.32 -5.28 14.58
N VAL A 302 6.10 -5.45 13.54
CA VAL A 302 5.65 -5.56 12.15
C VAL A 302 6.48 -6.61 11.44
N GLY A 303 5.84 -7.69 10.97
CA GLY A 303 6.46 -8.71 10.11
C GLY A 303 7.71 -9.39 10.67
N GLY A 304 7.85 -9.49 12.00
CA GLY A 304 9.02 -10.04 12.68
C GLY A 304 10.07 -9.00 13.09
N LEU A 305 9.86 -7.73 12.74
CA LEU A 305 10.70 -6.62 13.19
C LEU A 305 10.10 -5.96 14.44
N THR A 306 10.98 -5.46 15.31
CA THR A 306 10.59 -4.69 16.50
C THR A 306 11.26 -3.32 16.46
N PHE A 307 10.46 -2.26 16.65
CA PHE A 307 10.91 -0.87 16.60
C PHE A 307 10.93 -0.22 17.98
N GLY A 308 11.69 0.86 18.10
CA GLY A 308 11.77 1.67 19.32
C GLY A 308 10.45 2.36 19.68
N ASP A 309 10.35 2.90 20.92
CA ASP A 309 9.15 3.59 21.43
C ASP A 309 8.73 4.78 20.56
N SER A 310 9.67 5.41 19.88
CA SER A 310 9.41 6.53 18.97
C SER A 310 8.55 6.15 17.75
N SER A 311 8.43 4.86 17.44
CA SER A 311 7.52 4.35 16.39
C SER A 311 6.04 4.45 16.77
N LEU A 312 5.73 4.53 18.08
CA LEU A 312 4.38 4.60 18.62
C LEU A 312 3.86 6.06 18.63
N VAL A 313 3.57 6.58 17.46
CA VAL A 313 2.95 7.91 17.34
C VAL A 313 1.47 7.82 17.71
N ASP A 314 1.01 8.67 18.63
CA ASP A 314 -0.43 8.83 18.90
C ASP A 314 -1.08 9.58 17.72
N LEU A 315 -1.54 8.80 16.73
CA LEU A 315 -2.15 9.35 15.52
C LEU A 315 -3.49 10.03 15.81
N ASN A 316 -4.27 9.63 16.83
CA ASN A 316 -5.50 10.33 17.18
C ASN A 316 -5.20 11.75 17.65
N LYS A 317 -4.22 11.90 18.52
CA LYS A 317 -3.75 13.21 18.99
C LYS A 317 -3.17 14.05 17.84
N LEU A 318 -2.35 13.44 16.98
CA LEU A 318 -1.78 14.13 15.83
C LEU A 318 -2.86 14.62 14.85
N HIS A 319 -3.85 13.78 14.54
CA HIS A 319 -4.98 14.16 13.69
C HIS A 319 -5.80 15.28 14.32
N LYS A 320 -6.06 15.21 15.64
CA LYS A 320 -6.73 16.32 16.33
C LYS A 320 -5.96 17.63 16.22
N GLN A 321 -4.65 17.61 16.46
CA GLN A 321 -3.78 18.79 16.28
C GLN A 321 -3.79 19.32 14.85
N TRP A 322 -3.80 18.41 13.85
CA TRP A 322 -3.93 18.76 12.43
C TRP A 322 -5.23 19.49 12.13
N TYR A 323 -6.38 18.96 12.60
CA TYR A 323 -7.68 19.59 12.40
C TYR A 323 -7.83 20.87 13.21
N ASP A 324 -7.27 20.96 14.42
CA ASP A 324 -7.23 22.22 15.17
C ASP A 324 -6.46 23.30 14.38
N TRP A 325 -5.33 22.94 13.78
CA TRP A 325 -4.54 23.87 12.96
C TRP A 325 -5.28 24.29 11.68
N THR A 326 -5.81 23.35 10.92
CA THR A 326 -6.38 23.60 9.60
C THR A 326 -7.81 24.14 9.64
N MET A 327 -8.59 23.83 10.66
CA MET A 327 -10.00 24.23 10.74
C MET A 327 -10.33 25.23 11.86
N LYS A 328 -9.53 25.30 12.94
CA LYS A 328 -9.79 26.12 14.12
C LYS A 328 -8.72 27.21 14.36
N ASN A 329 -7.79 27.42 13.41
CA ASN A 329 -6.68 28.36 13.55
C ASN A 329 -5.76 28.09 14.76
N GLY A 330 -5.65 26.83 15.17
CA GLY A 330 -4.73 26.37 16.22
C GLY A 330 -3.28 26.35 15.75
N PRO A 331 -2.31 25.99 16.62
CA PRO A 331 -0.92 25.85 16.23
C PRO A 331 -0.69 24.66 15.32
N LYS A 332 0.36 24.74 14.47
CA LYS A 332 0.85 23.60 13.69
C LYS A 332 1.27 22.46 14.64
N PRO A 333 0.96 21.19 14.34
CA PRO A 333 1.40 20.06 15.15
C PRO A 333 2.92 20.02 15.32
N ASP A 334 3.41 19.89 16.55
CA ASP A 334 4.85 19.86 16.85
C ASP A 334 5.57 18.67 16.20
N PHE A 335 4.86 17.58 15.95
CA PHE A 335 5.41 16.42 15.25
C PHE A 335 5.79 16.75 13.80
N LEU A 336 5.08 17.65 13.13
CA LEU A 336 5.35 18.07 11.76
C LEU A 336 6.44 19.14 11.69
N LYS A 337 7.67 18.79 12.11
CA LYS A 337 8.81 19.71 12.12
C LYS A 337 9.12 20.26 10.73
N ASP A 338 8.99 19.39 9.70
CA ASP A 338 9.07 19.75 8.30
C ASP A 338 7.95 19.06 7.51
N ARG A 339 7.88 19.23 6.18
CA ARG A 339 6.80 18.70 5.34
C ARG A 339 6.82 17.18 5.20
N VAL A 340 7.99 16.56 5.26
CA VAL A 340 8.15 15.11 5.22
C VAL A 340 8.77 14.64 6.53
N ALA A 341 8.08 13.74 7.21
CA ALA A 341 8.58 13.00 8.36
C ALA A 341 8.72 11.52 7.97
N TYR A 342 9.90 10.94 8.15
CA TYR A 342 10.12 9.52 7.88
C TYR A 342 10.90 8.87 9.01
N TYR A 343 10.53 7.62 9.30
CA TYR A 343 11.23 6.82 10.31
C TYR A 343 12.40 6.09 9.69
N VAL A 344 13.51 5.97 10.44
CA VAL A 344 14.70 5.24 10.01
C VAL A 344 14.86 4.00 10.88
N PRO A 345 14.32 2.83 10.47
CA PRO A 345 14.60 1.55 11.12
C PRO A 345 16.10 1.28 11.22
N GLY A 346 16.56 0.64 12.30
CA GLY A 346 17.97 0.44 12.58
C GLY A 346 18.67 1.64 13.25
N ALA A 347 18.16 2.87 13.02
CA ALA A 347 18.49 4.05 13.81
C ALA A 347 17.43 4.39 14.86
N GLU A 348 16.25 3.79 14.73
CA GLU A 348 15.09 3.92 15.62
C GLU A 348 14.69 5.38 15.88
N THR A 349 14.73 6.21 14.84
CA THR A 349 14.51 7.66 14.96
C THR A 349 13.69 8.23 13.80
N TRP A 350 12.98 9.30 14.07
CA TRP A 350 12.34 10.13 13.05
C TRP A 350 13.31 11.14 12.48
N LYS A 351 13.33 11.26 11.16
CA LYS A 351 13.99 12.32 10.42
C LYS A 351 12.97 13.19 9.69
N TYR A 352 13.38 14.39 9.35
CA TYR A 352 12.50 15.40 8.74
C TYR A 352 13.24 16.08 7.59
N THR A 353 12.49 16.37 6.51
CA THR A 353 13.02 17.06 5.34
C THR A 353 11.94 17.93 4.69
N ALA A 354 12.36 18.94 3.97
CA ALA A 354 11.45 19.84 3.27
C ALA A 354 10.69 19.19 2.09
N SER A 355 11.27 18.16 1.46
CA SER A 355 10.64 17.36 0.41
C SER A 355 11.41 16.04 0.21
N LEU A 356 10.88 15.11 -0.59
CA LEU A 356 11.62 13.88 -0.94
C LEU A 356 12.86 14.20 -1.79
N GLU A 357 12.78 15.20 -2.65
CA GLU A 357 13.92 15.66 -3.48
C GLU A 357 15.02 16.29 -2.63
N ALA A 358 14.65 16.92 -1.50
CA ALA A 358 15.61 17.52 -0.56
C ALA A 358 16.40 16.49 0.25
N LEU A 359 16.01 15.20 0.22
CA LEU A 359 16.86 14.12 0.75
C LEU A 359 18.20 14.07 0.01
N ALA A 360 18.19 14.38 -1.29
CA ALA A 360 19.36 14.44 -2.16
C ALA A 360 20.37 13.29 -1.90
N PRO A 361 19.95 12.02 -1.88
CA PRO A 361 20.86 10.92 -1.59
C PRO A 361 21.93 10.86 -2.68
N GLU A 362 23.12 10.45 -2.30
CA GLU A 362 24.08 9.99 -3.29
C GLU A 362 23.64 8.63 -3.81
N VAL A 363 23.85 8.37 -5.10
CA VAL A 363 23.47 7.09 -5.71
C VAL A 363 24.70 6.23 -5.85
N ASP A 364 24.80 5.20 -5.01
CA ASP A 364 25.82 4.16 -5.18
C ASP A 364 25.33 3.14 -6.21
N LYS A 365 26.20 2.84 -7.16
CA LYS A 365 25.92 1.89 -8.23
C LYS A 365 26.67 0.58 -7.99
N PHE A 366 25.93 -0.51 -7.98
CA PHE A 366 26.43 -1.87 -7.84
C PHE A 366 26.15 -2.65 -9.13
N TYR A 367 27.18 -3.02 -9.87
CA TYR A 367 27.06 -3.89 -11.04
C TYR A 367 26.88 -5.33 -10.60
N LEU A 368 26.03 -6.06 -11.33
CA LEU A 368 25.88 -7.49 -11.18
C LEU A 368 27.09 -8.17 -11.82
N SER A 369 27.61 -9.20 -11.16
CA SER A 369 28.78 -9.96 -11.61
C SER A 369 28.70 -11.39 -11.10
N SER A 370 29.16 -12.36 -11.89
CA SER A 370 29.29 -13.75 -11.45
C SER A 370 30.48 -14.43 -12.13
N SER A 371 30.87 -15.60 -11.64
CA SER A 371 31.89 -16.43 -12.26
C SER A 371 31.33 -17.37 -13.34
N GLY A 372 30.23 -16.97 -13.99
CA GLY A 372 29.54 -17.71 -15.03
C GLY A 372 28.66 -18.84 -14.48
N ASP A 373 27.34 -18.70 -14.67
CA ASP A 373 26.31 -19.68 -14.25
C ASP A 373 26.28 -20.01 -12.74
N SER A 374 26.77 -19.09 -11.90
CA SER A 374 26.98 -19.34 -10.48
C SER A 374 26.14 -18.49 -9.53
N ALA A 375 25.14 -17.74 -10.04
CA ALA A 375 24.25 -16.91 -9.24
C ALA A 375 22.95 -17.62 -8.82
N ASN A 376 22.95 -18.96 -8.70
CA ASN A 376 21.74 -19.79 -8.65
C ASN A 376 21.18 -20.02 -7.23
N ASP A 377 22.00 -19.84 -6.20
CA ASP A 377 21.59 -20.03 -4.81
C ASP A 377 22.45 -19.21 -3.84
N VAL A 378 22.14 -19.26 -2.53
CA VAL A 378 22.86 -18.48 -1.51
C VAL A 378 24.31 -18.93 -1.30
N PHE A 379 24.71 -20.14 -1.71
CA PHE A 379 26.07 -20.67 -1.58
C PHE A 379 26.88 -20.39 -2.85
N HIS A 380 26.21 -20.25 -3.99
CA HIS A 380 26.78 -19.97 -5.30
C HIS A 380 26.14 -18.71 -5.86
N SER A 381 26.16 -17.63 -5.06
CA SER A 381 25.60 -16.34 -5.46
C SER A 381 26.56 -15.56 -6.34
N GLY A 382 25.98 -14.70 -7.19
CA GLY A 382 26.71 -13.63 -7.82
C GLY A 382 27.09 -12.53 -6.82
N GLN A 383 27.72 -11.48 -7.34
CA GLN A 383 28.20 -10.33 -6.58
C GLN A 383 27.54 -9.04 -7.05
N LEU A 384 27.28 -8.14 -6.11
CA LEU A 384 27.00 -6.73 -6.33
C LEU A 384 28.30 -5.96 -6.08
N THR A 385 28.93 -5.43 -7.13
CA THR A 385 30.25 -4.80 -7.05
C THR A 385 30.23 -3.38 -7.62
N SER A 386 31.08 -2.49 -7.07
CA SER A 386 31.27 -1.15 -7.62
C SER A 386 32.15 -1.11 -8.88
N ALA A 387 32.84 -2.21 -9.20
CA ALA A 387 33.69 -2.31 -10.39
C ALA A 387 32.83 -2.45 -11.66
N GLU A 388 33.13 -1.63 -12.67
CA GLU A 388 32.47 -1.76 -13.98
C GLU A 388 32.74 -3.14 -14.59
N PRO A 389 31.72 -3.75 -15.24
CA PRO A 389 31.88 -5.09 -15.78
C PRO A 389 32.80 -5.14 -17.01
N GLY A 390 33.65 -6.17 -17.07
CA GLY A 390 34.39 -6.55 -18.26
C GLY A 390 33.62 -7.55 -19.12
N GLN A 391 34.36 -8.41 -19.82
CA GLN A 391 33.77 -9.56 -20.52
C GLN A 391 33.40 -10.63 -19.48
N GLN A 392 32.11 -10.94 -19.36
CA GLN A 392 31.56 -11.96 -18.47
C GLN A 392 30.57 -12.83 -19.22
N LYS A 393 30.41 -14.08 -18.78
CA LYS A 393 29.30 -14.94 -19.25
C LYS A 393 28.02 -14.57 -18.53
N PRO A 394 26.87 -14.63 -19.19
CA PRO A 394 25.60 -14.37 -18.56
C PRO A 394 25.22 -15.48 -17.56
N ASP A 395 24.33 -15.15 -16.62
CA ASP A 395 23.69 -16.10 -15.73
C ASP A 395 22.37 -16.60 -16.30
N HIS A 396 21.98 -17.83 -15.93
CA HIS A 396 20.81 -18.50 -16.48
C HIS A 396 19.96 -19.12 -15.37
N TYR A 397 18.65 -19.11 -15.57
CA TYR A 397 17.72 -19.92 -14.78
C TYR A 397 16.53 -20.38 -15.62
N ILE A 398 15.80 -21.33 -15.09
CA ILE A 398 14.65 -21.93 -15.76
C ILE A 398 13.40 -21.68 -14.89
N TYR A 399 12.35 -21.20 -15.52
CA TYR A 399 11.03 -21.07 -14.90
C TYR A 399 10.03 -21.98 -15.59
N ASP A 400 9.53 -22.98 -14.85
CA ASP A 400 8.42 -23.84 -15.28
C ASP A 400 7.14 -23.44 -14.53
N PRO A 401 6.15 -22.83 -15.19
CA PRO A 401 4.90 -22.45 -14.54
C PRO A 401 4.05 -23.65 -14.09
N LEU A 402 4.38 -24.87 -14.53
CA LEU A 402 3.73 -26.09 -14.04
C LEU A 402 4.37 -26.66 -12.76
N ASP A 403 5.51 -26.15 -12.33
CA ASP A 403 6.10 -26.54 -11.05
C ASP A 403 5.28 -25.96 -9.88
N ILE A 404 4.63 -26.82 -9.12
CA ILE A 404 3.80 -26.42 -7.97
C ILE A 404 4.57 -26.39 -6.64
N ARG A 405 5.84 -26.82 -6.62
CA ARG A 405 6.64 -26.90 -5.38
C ARG A 405 6.86 -25.54 -4.70
N PRO A 406 7.10 -24.42 -5.41
CA PRO A 406 7.24 -23.12 -4.78
C PRO A 406 6.01 -22.70 -3.97
N GLY A 407 4.82 -22.93 -4.47
CA GLY A 407 3.58 -22.62 -3.76
C GLY A 407 3.38 -23.42 -2.47
N ALA A 408 4.06 -24.56 -2.28
CA ALA A 408 4.01 -25.30 -1.02
C ALA A 408 4.71 -24.55 0.13
N LEU A 409 5.70 -23.70 -0.17
CA LEU A 409 6.40 -22.87 0.82
C LEU A 409 5.48 -21.79 1.41
N GLU A 410 4.46 -21.36 0.66
CA GLU A 410 3.53 -20.30 1.04
C GLU A 410 2.28 -20.84 1.77
N GLN A 411 2.15 -22.16 1.94
CA GLN A 411 1.01 -22.79 2.60
C GLN A 411 1.06 -22.75 4.14
N ARG A 412 1.91 -21.92 4.71
CA ARG A 412 2.08 -21.75 6.15
C ARG A 412 1.72 -20.34 6.58
N ASP A 413 1.26 -20.17 7.81
CA ASP A 413 1.16 -18.85 8.41
C ASP A 413 2.58 -18.36 8.73
N VAL A 414 2.96 -17.25 8.14
CA VAL A 414 4.26 -16.63 8.34
C VAL A 414 4.06 -15.29 9.05
N PRO A 415 4.00 -15.28 10.39
CA PRO A 415 3.81 -14.05 11.14
C PRO A 415 5.00 -13.07 10.99
N ASN A 416 6.15 -13.57 10.56
CA ASN A 416 7.42 -12.86 10.44
C ASN A 416 7.81 -12.63 8.97
N GLY A 417 6.87 -12.25 8.11
CA GLY A 417 7.07 -12.18 6.66
C GLY A 417 8.27 -11.35 6.21
N LEU A 418 8.58 -10.25 6.91
CA LEU A 418 9.73 -9.39 6.57
C LEU A 418 11.10 -9.99 6.94
N THR A 419 11.13 -11.06 7.70
CA THR A 419 12.36 -11.76 8.13
C THR A 419 12.39 -13.23 7.69
N ASP A 420 11.37 -13.70 6.98
CA ASP A 420 11.31 -15.04 6.44
C ASP A 420 12.09 -15.14 5.14
N GLN A 421 13.21 -15.86 5.17
CA GLN A 421 14.10 -16.04 4.02
C GLN A 421 13.66 -17.16 3.08
N THR A 422 12.63 -17.93 3.40
CA THR A 422 12.31 -19.17 2.66
C THR A 422 12.04 -18.92 1.17
N GLY A 423 11.34 -17.83 0.84
CA GLY A 423 11.02 -17.46 -0.55
C GLY A 423 12.24 -17.05 -1.37
N VAL A 424 13.20 -16.37 -0.73
CA VAL A 424 14.36 -15.76 -1.41
C VAL A 424 15.59 -16.66 -1.47
N LEU A 425 15.55 -17.86 -0.89
CA LEU A 425 16.68 -18.80 -0.97
C LEU A 425 16.80 -19.53 -2.32
N ASN A 426 15.86 -19.27 -3.24
CA ASN A 426 15.82 -19.86 -4.58
C ASN A 426 15.91 -21.41 -4.58
N LEU A 427 15.21 -22.05 -3.68
CA LEU A 427 15.29 -23.49 -3.44
C LEU A 427 14.92 -24.35 -4.65
N PHE A 428 14.23 -23.79 -5.64
CA PHE A 428 13.77 -24.48 -6.85
C PHE A 428 14.44 -23.99 -8.12
N GLY A 429 15.41 -23.05 -8.00
CA GLY A 429 16.23 -22.61 -9.13
C GLY A 429 15.51 -21.77 -10.17
N ASN A 430 14.43 -21.06 -9.77
CA ASN A 430 13.64 -20.19 -10.66
C ASN A 430 14.04 -18.71 -10.57
N GLY A 431 15.29 -18.41 -10.21
CA GLY A 431 15.82 -17.06 -10.08
C GLY A 431 17.34 -17.03 -9.89
N LEU A 432 17.84 -15.82 -9.66
CA LEU A 432 19.27 -15.50 -9.46
C LEU A 432 19.42 -14.71 -8.17
N ILE A 433 20.54 -14.92 -7.46
CA ILE A 433 20.88 -14.27 -6.20
C ILE A 433 22.23 -13.58 -6.30
N TYR A 434 22.31 -12.32 -5.89
CA TYR A 434 23.55 -11.54 -5.82
C TYR A 434 23.72 -10.95 -4.43
N HIS A 435 24.95 -10.99 -3.88
CA HIS A 435 25.28 -10.36 -2.62
C HIS A 435 26.33 -9.25 -2.79
N SER A 436 26.19 -8.17 -2.03
CA SER A 436 27.27 -7.20 -1.90
C SER A 436 28.37 -7.71 -0.96
N GLU A 437 29.52 -7.02 -0.95
CA GLU A 437 30.43 -7.10 0.18
C GLU A 437 29.76 -6.56 1.46
N ASP A 438 30.32 -6.90 2.62
CA ASP A 438 29.85 -6.42 3.91
C ASP A 438 30.11 -4.90 4.03
N PHE A 439 29.12 -4.17 4.54
CA PHE A 439 29.26 -2.74 4.80
C PHE A 439 30.37 -2.49 5.85
N ALA A 440 31.33 -1.65 5.50
CA ALA A 440 32.45 -1.32 6.37
C ALA A 440 32.06 -0.42 7.56
N ALA A 441 30.91 0.26 7.46
CA ALA A 441 30.35 1.17 8.48
C ALA A 441 28.83 1.13 8.43
N ASP A 442 28.18 1.58 9.51
CA ASP A 442 26.75 1.83 9.50
C ASP A 442 26.41 2.82 8.37
N THR A 443 25.49 2.46 7.50
CA THR A 443 25.14 3.23 6.30
C THR A 443 23.63 3.43 6.25
N GLU A 444 23.19 4.68 6.10
CA GLU A 444 21.77 4.98 5.91
C GLU A 444 21.41 4.93 4.43
N VAL A 445 20.48 4.07 4.09
CA VAL A 445 19.88 3.98 2.75
C VAL A 445 18.46 4.51 2.85
N THR A 446 18.13 5.56 2.10
CA THR A 446 16.82 6.21 2.16
C THR A 446 16.43 6.73 0.78
N GLY A 447 15.33 6.23 0.25
CA GLY A 447 14.81 6.63 -1.07
C GLY A 447 14.22 5.48 -1.85
N TYR A 448 14.32 5.58 -3.16
CA TYR A 448 13.91 4.54 -4.11
C TYR A 448 15.17 3.90 -4.71
N VAL A 449 15.18 2.58 -4.79
CA VAL A 449 16.19 1.85 -5.58
C VAL A 449 15.74 1.75 -7.03
N LYS A 450 16.69 1.45 -7.91
CA LYS A 450 16.44 1.11 -9.30
C LYS A 450 17.34 -0.06 -9.71
N LEU A 451 16.75 -1.07 -10.34
CA LEU A 451 17.52 -2.14 -11.00
C LEU A 451 17.40 -1.97 -12.51
N VAL A 452 18.53 -1.93 -13.19
CA VAL A 452 18.61 -2.08 -14.64
C VAL A 452 19.11 -3.49 -14.92
N ALA A 453 18.31 -4.28 -15.65
CA ALA A 453 18.65 -5.65 -16.00
C ALA A 453 18.55 -5.84 -17.52
N TRP A 454 19.56 -6.49 -18.12
CA TRP A 454 19.55 -6.89 -19.52
C TRP A 454 19.21 -8.37 -19.60
N ILE A 455 18.04 -8.69 -20.15
CA ILE A 455 17.48 -10.03 -20.11
C ILE A 455 17.08 -10.49 -21.51
N ALA A 456 17.41 -11.75 -21.83
CA ALA A 456 16.82 -12.47 -22.95
C ALA A 456 16.03 -13.68 -22.42
N MET A 457 14.97 -14.06 -23.14
CA MET A 457 14.19 -15.26 -22.85
C MET A 457 13.68 -15.90 -24.15
N ASP A 458 13.31 -17.17 -24.09
CA ASP A 458 12.81 -17.93 -25.24
C ASP A 458 11.26 -18.00 -25.32
N VAL A 459 10.58 -17.21 -24.50
CA VAL A 459 9.11 -17.12 -24.43
C VAL A 459 8.64 -15.68 -24.69
N PRO A 460 7.40 -15.47 -25.19
CA PRO A 460 6.91 -14.14 -25.55
C PRO A 460 6.55 -13.25 -24.38
N ASP A 461 6.38 -13.83 -23.17
CA ASP A 461 6.04 -13.09 -21.94
C ASP A 461 6.40 -13.93 -20.71
N THR A 462 6.66 -13.25 -19.60
CA THR A 462 6.77 -13.82 -18.24
C THR A 462 6.63 -12.69 -17.22
N ASP A 463 6.55 -13.01 -15.95
CA ASP A 463 6.60 -12.02 -14.88
C ASP A 463 7.95 -12.12 -14.16
N PHE A 464 8.53 -10.98 -13.79
CA PHE A 464 9.74 -10.87 -12.99
C PHE A 464 9.40 -10.27 -11.63
N ALA A 465 9.95 -10.84 -10.56
CA ALA A 465 9.95 -10.28 -9.21
C ALA A 465 11.39 -9.98 -8.80
N VAL A 466 11.58 -8.81 -8.21
CA VAL A 466 12.86 -8.38 -7.64
C VAL A 466 12.68 -8.08 -6.17
N GLU A 467 13.56 -8.64 -5.34
CA GLU A 467 13.55 -8.39 -3.89
C GLU A 467 14.95 -7.96 -3.43
N LEU A 468 14.99 -6.95 -2.59
CA LEU A 468 16.22 -6.45 -1.97
C LEU A 468 16.14 -6.62 -0.46
N ASP A 469 17.11 -7.31 0.12
CA ASP A 469 17.21 -7.57 1.56
C ASP A 469 18.50 -6.99 2.16
N GLU A 470 18.44 -6.66 3.46
CA GLU A 470 19.63 -6.63 4.32
C GLU A 470 19.86 -8.03 4.89
N VAL A 471 21.01 -8.63 4.65
CA VAL A 471 21.50 -9.83 5.34
C VAL A 471 22.46 -9.39 6.43
N LYS A 472 22.07 -9.61 7.70
CA LYS A 472 22.86 -9.20 8.85
C LYS A 472 24.06 -10.11 9.10
N ALA A 473 25.00 -9.66 9.91
CA ALA A 473 26.20 -10.43 10.25
C ALA A 473 25.92 -11.79 10.92
N ASP A 474 24.74 -11.95 11.54
CA ASP A 474 24.31 -13.23 12.15
C ASP A 474 23.59 -14.15 11.15
N GLY A 475 23.48 -13.75 9.88
CA GLY A 475 22.80 -14.47 8.81
C GLY A 475 21.27 -14.29 8.77
N SER A 476 20.66 -13.58 9.71
CA SER A 476 19.26 -13.17 9.61
C SER A 476 19.07 -12.12 8.52
N SER A 477 17.88 -12.01 7.94
CA SER A 477 17.62 -10.98 6.91
C SER A 477 16.40 -10.13 7.21
N VAL A 478 16.34 -9.01 6.54
CA VAL A 478 15.22 -8.07 6.55
C VAL A 478 14.94 -7.67 5.13
N GLN A 479 13.71 -7.90 4.67
CA GLN A 479 13.24 -7.38 3.40
C GLN A 479 13.20 -5.84 3.46
N LEU A 480 13.85 -5.20 2.51
CA LEU A 480 13.92 -3.73 2.39
C LEU A 480 12.84 -3.20 1.47
N THR A 481 12.79 -3.74 0.26
CA THR A 481 11.86 -3.33 -0.79
C THR A 481 11.76 -4.40 -1.87
N SER A 482 10.72 -4.34 -2.68
CA SER A 482 10.52 -5.24 -3.81
C SER A 482 9.84 -4.53 -4.97
N ASP A 483 9.97 -5.11 -6.16
CA ASP A 483 9.27 -4.70 -7.38
C ASP A 483 8.81 -5.92 -8.16
N ILE A 484 7.78 -5.75 -8.98
CA ILE A 484 7.28 -6.77 -9.89
C ILE A 484 7.05 -6.16 -11.27
N MET A 485 7.37 -6.90 -12.32
CA MET A 485 7.18 -6.44 -13.70
C MET A 485 6.71 -7.58 -14.59
N ARG A 486 5.65 -7.36 -15.35
CA ARG A 486 5.27 -8.24 -16.47
C ARG A 486 6.05 -7.83 -17.71
N ALA A 487 6.77 -8.76 -18.33
CA ALA A 487 7.71 -8.48 -19.41
C ALA A 487 7.10 -7.72 -20.58
N ARG A 488 5.84 -7.99 -20.93
CA ARG A 488 5.14 -7.26 -22.01
C ARG A 488 4.92 -5.77 -21.72
N TYR A 489 5.05 -5.35 -20.45
CA TYR A 489 4.92 -3.93 -20.01
C TYR A 489 6.25 -3.26 -19.72
N ARG A 490 7.40 -3.87 -20.12
CA ARG A 490 8.75 -3.32 -19.85
C ARG A 490 8.99 -1.91 -20.41
N GLU A 491 8.28 -1.53 -21.48
CA GLU A 491 8.42 -0.20 -22.07
C GLU A 491 7.43 0.81 -21.49
N THR A 492 6.21 0.37 -21.17
CA THR A 492 5.16 1.21 -20.60
C THR A 492 3.99 0.38 -20.05
N LEU A 493 3.42 0.80 -18.94
CA LEU A 493 2.25 0.17 -18.32
C LEU A 493 0.92 0.42 -19.06
N THR A 494 0.91 1.22 -20.12
CA THR A 494 -0.32 1.56 -20.85
C THR A 494 -0.48 0.81 -22.17
N ARG A 495 0.55 0.11 -22.62
CA ARG A 495 0.53 -0.64 -23.88
C ARG A 495 1.42 -1.87 -23.78
N GLU A 496 0.84 -3.03 -24.06
CA GLU A 496 1.59 -4.27 -24.12
C GLU A 496 2.47 -4.35 -25.39
N LYS A 497 3.63 -4.96 -25.23
CA LYS A 497 4.52 -5.38 -26.32
C LYS A 497 5.17 -6.69 -25.92
N LEU A 498 4.75 -7.78 -26.56
CA LEU A 498 5.35 -9.09 -26.33
C LEU A 498 6.85 -9.05 -26.60
N VAL A 499 7.59 -9.92 -25.93
CA VAL A 499 9.02 -10.08 -26.12
C VAL A 499 9.25 -10.91 -27.37
N GLU A 500 10.24 -10.53 -28.18
CA GLU A 500 10.74 -11.35 -29.27
C GLU A 500 11.72 -12.38 -28.70
N PRO A 501 11.40 -13.69 -28.77
CA PRO A 501 12.23 -14.73 -28.18
C PRO A 501 13.70 -14.68 -28.64
N GLY A 502 14.62 -14.60 -27.67
CA GLY A 502 16.04 -14.53 -27.89
C GLY A 502 16.63 -13.13 -28.06
N GLU A 503 15.82 -12.07 -28.16
CA GLU A 503 16.34 -10.70 -28.11
C GLU A 503 16.77 -10.32 -26.70
N ILE A 504 17.85 -9.53 -26.60
CA ILE A 504 18.34 -8.98 -25.36
C ILE A 504 17.65 -7.63 -25.15
N ASP A 505 16.69 -7.60 -24.24
CA ASP A 505 15.95 -6.39 -23.89
C ASP A 505 16.46 -5.80 -22.58
N ARG A 506 16.34 -4.48 -22.44
CA ARG A 506 16.57 -3.75 -21.19
C ARG A 506 15.27 -3.68 -20.38
N TYR A 507 15.38 -4.02 -19.11
CA TYR A 507 14.31 -3.93 -18.11
C TYR A 507 14.72 -2.93 -17.03
N ASP A 508 13.95 -1.87 -16.87
CA ASP A 508 14.14 -0.84 -15.84
C ASP A 508 13.12 -1.09 -14.72
N PHE A 509 13.54 -1.75 -13.65
CA PHE A 509 12.74 -1.91 -12.44
C PHE A 509 12.87 -0.65 -11.60
N ASP A 510 11.84 0.19 -11.57
CA ASP A 510 11.76 1.46 -10.85
C ASP A 510 10.46 1.63 -10.05
N GLY A 511 9.66 0.55 -9.94
CA GLY A 511 8.44 0.44 -9.18
C GLY A 511 8.63 0.09 -7.70
N PHE A 512 9.85 0.05 -7.19
CA PHE A 512 10.14 -0.26 -5.79
C PHE A 512 9.45 0.70 -4.83
N THR A 513 9.09 0.19 -3.65
CA THR A 513 8.59 1.04 -2.56
C THR A 513 9.68 1.96 -2.03
N PHE A 514 9.28 3.15 -1.54
CA PHE A 514 10.17 4.00 -0.75
C PHE A 514 10.52 3.30 0.55
N PHE A 515 11.81 3.24 0.88
CA PHE A 515 12.23 2.74 2.17
C PHE A 515 13.32 3.62 2.79
N SER A 516 13.47 3.48 4.09
CA SER A 516 14.59 4.05 4.83
C SER A 516 15.09 3.00 5.81
N ARG A 517 16.40 2.86 5.93
CA ARG A 517 17.01 1.96 6.90
C ARG A 517 18.47 2.31 7.13
N ARG A 518 18.92 2.23 8.37
CA ARG A 518 20.33 2.19 8.69
C ARG A 518 20.81 0.74 8.64
N ILE A 519 21.51 0.39 7.56
CA ILE A 519 22.20 -0.89 7.38
C ILE A 519 23.38 -0.92 8.36
N ALA A 520 23.46 -1.95 9.19
CA ALA A 520 24.51 -2.06 10.18
C ALA A 520 25.86 -2.45 9.54
N LYS A 521 26.98 -2.01 10.14
CA LYS A 521 28.31 -2.50 9.80
C LYS A 521 28.35 -4.03 9.87
N GLY A 522 28.94 -4.68 8.86
CA GLY A 522 29.03 -6.14 8.73
C GLY A 522 27.77 -6.80 8.17
N SER A 523 26.70 -6.04 7.89
CA SER A 523 25.59 -6.49 7.06
C SER A 523 25.95 -6.36 5.58
N ARG A 524 25.23 -7.06 4.71
CA ARG A 524 25.35 -6.96 3.26
C ARG A 524 23.97 -6.91 2.59
N LEU A 525 23.92 -6.45 1.35
CA LEU A 525 22.72 -6.52 0.53
C LEU A 525 22.61 -7.87 -0.15
N ARG A 526 21.40 -8.36 -0.31
CA ARG A 526 21.04 -9.48 -1.19
C ARG A 526 19.99 -8.99 -2.17
N LEU A 527 20.27 -9.14 -3.45
CA LEU A 527 19.33 -8.94 -4.55
C LEU A 527 18.90 -10.28 -5.08
N VAL A 528 17.59 -10.49 -5.21
CA VAL A 528 17.00 -11.68 -5.83
C VAL A 528 16.18 -11.23 -7.03
N LEU A 529 16.46 -11.80 -8.20
CA LEU A 529 15.66 -11.66 -9.41
C LEU A 529 15.09 -13.03 -9.77
N SER A 530 13.79 -13.17 -9.83
CA SER A 530 13.12 -14.45 -10.10
C SER A 530 11.87 -14.28 -10.98
N CYS A 531 11.39 -15.39 -11.53
CA CYS A 531 10.01 -15.46 -12.02
C CYS A 531 9.12 -15.96 -10.88
N PRO A 532 8.10 -15.15 -10.46
CA PRO A 532 7.26 -15.51 -9.33
C PRO A 532 6.41 -16.74 -9.68
N ASN A 533 6.43 -17.73 -8.78
CA ASN A 533 5.60 -18.92 -8.85
C ASN A 533 4.85 -19.09 -7.52
N SER A 534 3.87 -18.24 -7.31
CA SER A 534 3.23 -17.95 -6.02
C SER A 534 1.74 -18.25 -6.06
N ILE A 535 1.18 -18.73 -4.93
CA ILE A 535 -0.28 -18.81 -4.74
C ILE A 535 -0.91 -17.42 -4.53
N ASN A 536 -0.10 -16.40 -4.28
CA ASN A 536 -0.52 -15.03 -3.96
C ASN A 536 -0.47 -14.06 -5.16
N LEU A 537 -0.08 -14.55 -6.33
CA LEU A 537 -0.03 -13.78 -7.58
C LEU A 537 -0.78 -14.49 -8.71
N GLU A 538 -1.29 -13.70 -9.65
CA GLU A 538 -1.76 -14.21 -10.93
C GLU A 538 -0.60 -14.92 -11.64
N LYS A 539 -0.79 -16.18 -12.03
CA LYS A 539 0.26 -16.96 -12.68
C LYS A 539 0.33 -16.63 -14.17
N ASN A 540 1.50 -16.18 -14.63
CA ASN A 540 1.81 -16.09 -16.04
C ASN A 540 2.30 -17.45 -16.54
N TYR A 541 1.59 -18.03 -17.49
CA TYR A 541 1.95 -19.33 -18.12
C TYR A 541 2.90 -19.16 -19.31
N ASN A 542 3.41 -17.96 -19.54
CA ASN A 542 4.39 -17.62 -20.59
C ASN A 542 3.87 -17.82 -22.02
N GLY A 543 2.57 -17.98 -22.21
CA GLY A 543 1.94 -18.28 -23.51
C GLY A 543 1.84 -17.07 -24.43
N GLY A 544 1.86 -15.85 -23.88
CA GLY A 544 1.73 -14.59 -24.62
C GLY A 544 0.29 -14.21 -24.97
N LYS A 545 -0.71 -14.88 -24.41
CA LYS A 545 -2.14 -14.52 -24.52
C LYS A 545 -2.55 -13.51 -23.44
N VAL A 546 -3.84 -13.30 -23.23
CA VAL A 546 -4.38 -12.60 -22.08
C VAL A 546 -4.08 -13.44 -20.83
N VAL A 547 -3.23 -12.94 -19.93
CA VAL A 547 -2.68 -13.75 -18.82
C VAL A 547 -3.77 -14.31 -17.93
N ALA A 548 -4.81 -13.53 -17.63
CA ALA A 548 -5.95 -14.00 -16.83
C ALA A 548 -6.73 -15.18 -17.46
N GLU A 549 -6.57 -15.44 -18.75
CA GLU A 549 -7.23 -16.52 -19.50
C GLU A 549 -6.31 -17.72 -19.73
N GLU A 550 -5.00 -17.56 -19.53
CA GLU A 550 -4.04 -18.66 -19.65
C GLU A 550 -4.22 -19.70 -18.55
N SER A 551 -3.91 -20.93 -18.87
CA SER A 551 -4.00 -22.09 -17.99
C SER A 551 -2.79 -23.00 -18.17
N GLY A 552 -2.72 -24.09 -17.43
CA GLY A 552 -1.67 -25.11 -17.61
C GLY A 552 -1.55 -25.67 -19.04
N LYS A 553 -2.58 -25.53 -19.89
CA LYS A 553 -2.53 -25.94 -21.30
C LYS A 553 -1.72 -24.99 -22.18
N ASP A 554 -1.55 -23.76 -21.72
CA ASP A 554 -0.84 -22.70 -22.44
C ASP A 554 0.61 -22.58 -21.95
N ALA A 555 0.98 -23.34 -20.92
CA ALA A 555 2.24 -23.26 -20.23
C ALA A 555 3.45 -23.50 -21.15
N ARG A 556 4.43 -22.62 -21.04
CA ARG A 556 5.75 -22.75 -21.67
C ARG A 556 6.82 -22.58 -20.59
N THR A 557 7.79 -23.47 -20.57
CA THR A 557 8.99 -23.28 -19.75
C THR A 557 9.80 -22.13 -20.31
N ALA A 558 10.17 -21.17 -19.50
CA ALA A 558 11.03 -20.05 -19.88
C ALA A 558 12.49 -20.33 -19.49
N HIS A 559 13.39 -20.17 -20.44
CA HIS A 559 14.83 -20.12 -20.20
C HIS A 559 15.23 -18.65 -20.19
N VAL A 560 15.60 -18.15 -19.03
CA VAL A 560 15.93 -16.74 -18.81
C VAL A 560 17.44 -16.58 -18.73
N THR A 561 17.97 -15.61 -19.45
CA THR A 561 19.40 -15.26 -19.49
C THR A 561 19.56 -13.82 -19.05
N LEU A 562 20.30 -13.58 -17.97
CA LEU A 562 20.67 -12.27 -17.48
C LEU A 562 22.10 -11.92 -17.90
N TYR A 563 22.24 -10.85 -18.65
CA TYR A 563 23.54 -10.34 -19.10
C TYR A 563 24.07 -9.29 -18.11
N HIS A 564 25.37 -9.32 -17.88
CA HIS A 564 26.07 -8.37 -17.00
C HIS A 564 27.50 -8.10 -17.48
N ASP A 565 27.75 -8.18 -18.79
CA ASP A 565 29.01 -7.82 -19.43
C ASP A 565 29.10 -6.31 -19.72
N ALA A 566 30.24 -5.88 -20.27
CA ALA A 566 30.48 -4.48 -20.60
C ALA A 566 29.49 -3.89 -21.62
N ALA A 567 28.90 -4.71 -22.51
CA ALA A 567 27.91 -4.26 -23.51
C ALA A 567 26.50 -4.20 -22.94
N HIS A 568 26.20 -5.03 -21.93
CA HIS A 568 24.89 -5.18 -21.31
C HIS A 568 25.05 -5.12 -19.78
N ALA A 569 25.56 -3.99 -19.28
CA ALA A 569 25.81 -3.82 -17.86
C ALA A 569 24.51 -3.77 -17.08
N SER A 570 24.21 -4.84 -16.32
CA SER A 570 23.13 -4.87 -15.35
C SER A 570 23.63 -4.33 -14.01
N TYR A 571 22.82 -3.46 -13.35
CA TYR A 571 23.25 -2.80 -12.12
C TYR A 571 22.06 -2.38 -11.24
N LEU A 572 22.34 -2.31 -9.94
CA LEU A 572 21.44 -1.79 -8.92
C LEU A 572 21.90 -0.40 -8.46
N GLU A 573 21.00 0.56 -8.43
CA GLU A 573 21.22 1.90 -7.86
C GLU A 573 20.61 2.01 -6.48
N ILE A 574 21.42 2.39 -5.48
CA ILE A 574 21.04 2.48 -4.07
C ILE A 574 21.17 3.93 -3.59
N PRO A 575 20.11 4.52 -3.01
CA PRO A 575 20.15 5.90 -2.47
C PRO A 575 20.79 5.93 -1.09
N VAL A 576 21.99 6.46 -0.94
CA VAL A 576 22.74 6.54 0.33
C VAL A 576 22.72 7.96 0.87
N ILE A 577 22.39 8.13 2.15
CA ILE A 577 22.46 9.40 2.87
C ILE A 577 23.83 9.49 3.55
N LYS A 578 24.63 10.50 3.20
CA LYS A 578 25.94 10.80 3.80
C LYS A 578 25.85 11.82 4.91
#